data_0666bd1d1705b669ba99d38a1a6b3b72
#
_entry.id   0666bd1d1705b669ba99d38a1a6b3b72
#
_cell.length_a   1.000
_cell.length_b   1.000
_cell.length_c   1.000
_cell.angle_alpha   90.00
_cell.angle_beta   90.00
_cell.angle_gamma   90.00
#
_symmetry.space_group_name_H-M   'P 1'
#
loop_
_entity.id
_entity.type
_entity.pdbx_description
1 polymer ?
#
loop_
_entity_poly.entity_id
_entity_poly.type
_entity_poly.pdbx_seq_one_letter_code
_entity_poly.pdbx_strand_id
1 'polypeptide(L)'
;MYSSYSQFQQFQLASQPYQDTQRTWLAVYAPGRCTALAYSMELQLHRKFRLTDSLDALPDGLDGVVLAAEDGECLSTTLSYFAAALQGGADFAFCDAVFGFEGDTLVYRAADRPQGCKCAVLSRELLQRCRAAARDPDDPASLLCLAAGLARHPVHIPQALLRYRRQPHAGDIFSAHGKRALLLSHVLDMTGAPIVLVSAVPVLLQMGYEVAVLGPGDSGSLGLFVEAGATAVTHLDCVNSSMLWDLAISSDLVIANTIVEVKAIRALNGAPVPVLWWLHDAFVGYGYLSHLIPRTLERNIRVCAVGSHATAAMHTHRPDFEIGQLVYGLPDYAQDTFSPYDIGYAGGLPLFVSVGAFEMRKGQDVLVEAIRLLPASTRAKAAFLFVGKGADKRLLAQVRQLAEEYPRNVFYVERLTRDEIKSLMDQCACTVCSSRDDPMPTFVTEGLIFGKPGIVSEHTGTAGLITEGVDGFVYHSDSPSQLAEAMAKLIDHPGLAARMAPACRALYQRYYSKQAFADTLREQIQALLAQTSENEA
;
A
#
# COMPACT_ATOMS: atom_id res chain seq x y z
N MET A 1 -1.51 5.92 9.32
CA MET A 1 -2.64 6.24 10.17
C MET A 1 -2.20 6.65 11.57
N TYR A 2 -1.74 5.83 12.49
CA TYR A 2 -1.27 6.27 13.81
C TYR A 2 0.12 5.72 14.08
N SER A 3 1.08 6.61 14.36
CA SER A 3 2.47 6.21 14.66
C SER A 3 2.64 5.74 16.11
N SER A 4 1.63 5.94 16.94
CA SER A 4 1.61 5.48 18.33
C SER A 4 0.19 5.18 18.82
N TYR A 5 0.09 4.36 19.85
CA TYR A 5 -1.19 4.06 20.48
C TYR A 5 -1.89 5.32 21.05
N SER A 6 -1.14 6.32 21.50
CA SER A 6 -1.72 7.57 22.00
C SER A 6 -2.38 8.40 20.90
N GLN A 7 -1.80 8.44 19.69
CA GLN A 7 -2.44 9.06 18.53
C GLN A 7 -3.70 8.31 18.11
N PHE A 8 -3.65 6.99 18.13
CA PHE A 8 -4.81 6.14 17.88
C PHE A 8 -5.93 6.39 18.91
N GLN A 9 -5.62 6.47 20.21
CA GLN A 9 -6.62 6.83 21.24
C GLN A 9 -7.23 8.21 21.02
N GLN A 10 -6.42 9.23 20.67
CA GLN A 10 -6.93 10.58 20.39
C GLN A 10 -7.91 10.59 19.22
N PHE A 11 -7.62 9.83 18.15
CA PHE A 11 -8.56 9.68 17.04
C PHE A 11 -9.84 8.98 17.45
N GLN A 12 -9.75 7.89 18.21
CA GLN A 12 -10.91 7.15 18.70
C GLN A 12 -11.83 8.04 19.54
N LEU A 13 -11.26 8.91 20.38
CA LEU A 13 -12.02 9.90 21.15
C LEU A 13 -12.71 10.95 20.26
N ALA A 14 -12.05 11.35 19.16
CA ALA A 14 -12.61 12.30 18.20
C ALA A 14 -13.71 11.70 17.31
N SER A 15 -13.71 10.38 17.11
CA SER A 15 -14.63 9.65 16.20
C SER A 15 -15.87 9.09 16.93
N GLN A 16 -16.27 9.63 18.04
CA GLN A 16 -17.39 9.10 18.82
C GLN A 16 -18.72 9.11 18.03
N PRO A 17 -19.51 8.02 18.09
CA PRO A 17 -20.84 8.03 17.51
C PRO A 17 -21.73 9.06 18.25
N TYR A 18 -22.23 10.04 17.52
CA TYR A 18 -23.04 11.15 18.03
C TYR A 18 -24.52 10.76 18.24
N GLN A 19 -24.79 9.51 18.59
CA GLN A 19 -26.16 9.01 18.81
C GLN A 19 -26.42 8.77 20.28
N ASP A 20 -27.68 9.02 20.71
CA ASP A 20 -28.15 8.67 22.05
C ASP A 20 -28.24 7.15 22.19
N THR A 21 -27.12 6.53 22.58
CA THR A 21 -26.98 5.09 22.76
C THR A 21 -27.45 4.61 24.13
N GLN A 22 -27.77 5.52 25.05
CA GLN A 22 -28.10 5.19 26.45
C GLN A 22 -29.44 4.44 26.61
N ARG A 23 -30.23 4.30 25.54
CA ARG A 23 -31.44 3.48 25.56
C ARG A 23 -31.14 1.98 25.47
N THR A 24 -30.04 1.60 24.86
CA THR A 24 -29.63 0.20 24.66
C THR A 24 -29.00 -0.34 25.94
N TRP A 25 -29.48 -1.46 26.41
CA TRP A 25 -28.97 -2.11 27.61
C TRP A 25 -28.11 -3.32 27.25
N LEU A 26 -26.85 -3.28 27.64
CA LEU A 26 -25.85 -4.29 27.32
C LEU A 26 -25.44 -5.09 28.57
N ALA A 27 -25.15 -6.37 28.40
CA ALA A 27 -24.30 -7.12 29.34
C ALA A 27 -22.91 -7.26 28.75
N VAL A 28 -21.89 -7.23 29.58
CA VAL A 28 -20.50 -7.55 29.22
C VAL A 28 -20.12 -8.83 29.97
N TYR A 29 -19.87 -9.89 29.21
CA TYR A 29 -19.49 -11.16 29.76
C TYR A 29 -17.99 -11.21 30.00
N ALA A 30 -17.60 -11.29 31.26
CA ALA A 30 -16.22 -11.37 31.72
C ALA A 30 -16.06 -12.57 32.67
N PRO A 31 -15.82 -13.79 32.14
CA PRO A 31 -15.69 -14.98 32.97
C PRO A 31 -14.42 -14.90 33.83
N GLY A 32 -14.53 -15.22 35.06
CA GLY A 32 -13.62 -15.39 36.19
C GLY A 32 -12.20 -14.83 36.21
N ARG A 33 -11.53 -14.60 35.08
CA ARG A 33 -10.15 -14.10 34.99
C ARG A 33 -9.97 -12.91 34.02
N CYS A 34 -11.05 -12.42 33.43
CA CYS A 34 -11.00 -11.28 32.52
C CYS A 34 -10.91 -9.95 33.29
N THR A 35 -9.79 -9.71 33.94
CA THR A 35 -9.59 -8.55 34.81
C THR A 35 -9.39 -7.26 34.01
N ALA A 36 -8.70 -7.32 32.89
CA ALA A 36 -8.47 -6.17 32.02
C ALA A 36 -9.77 -5.72 31.36
N LEU A 37 -10.60 -6.65 30.90
CA LEU A 37 -11.93 -6.36 30.37
C LEU A 37 -12.82 -5.70 31.43
N ALA A 38 -12.89 -6.29 32.63
CA ALA A 38 -13.69 -5.75 33.73
C ALA A 38 -13.25 -4.32 34.14
N TYR A 39 -11.94 -4.10 34.29
CA TYR A 39 -11.39 -2.78 34.63
C TYR A 39 -11.73 -1.72 33.55
N SER A 40 -11.61 -2.08 32.28
CA SER A 40 -11.89 -1.16 31.18
C SER A 40 -13.36 -0.71 31.11
N MET A 41 -14.28 -1.43 31.76
CA MET A 41 -15.69 -1.06 31.83
C MET A 41 -15.94 0.20 32.69
N GLU A 42 -15.09 0.49 33.66
CA GLU A 42 -15.19 1.71 34.47
C GLU A 42 -14.99 2.98 33.61
N LEU A 43 -14.26 2.85 32.52
CA LEU A 43 -13.93 3.95 31.61
C LEU A 43 -14.93 4.15 30.46
N GLN A 44 -15.96 3.30 30.35
CA GLN A 44 -16.92 3.37 29.25
C GLN A 44 -17.77 4.65 29.31
N LEU A 45 -17.99 5.27 28.16
CA LEU A 45 -18.90 6.42 28.01
C LEU A 45 -20.37 5.98 28.00
N HIS A 46 -20.65 4.80 27.45
CA HIS A 46 -21.95 4.18 27.56
C HIS A 46 -22.16 3.63 28.98
N ARG A 47 -23.19 4.10 29.70
CA ARG A 47 -23.40 3.78 31.13
C ARG A 47 -24.49 2.74 31.40
N LYS A 48 -25.30 2.40 30.40
CA LYS A 48 -26.37 1.42 30.54
C LYS A 48 -25.85 0.01 30.21
N PHE A 49 -25.01 -0.51 31.07
CA PHE A 49 -24.50 -1.87 30.95
C PHE A 49 -24.38 -2.59 32.30
N ARG A 50 -24.26 -3.90 32.27
CA ARG A 50 -23.99 -4.76 33.43
C ARG A 50 -22.81 -5.68 33.10
N LEU A 51 -21.85 -5.74 33.99
CA LEU A 51 -20.81 -6.76 33.98
C LEU A 51 -21.37 -8.08 34.57
N THR A 52 -21.09 -9.21 33.92
CA THR A 52 -21.54 -10.53 34.37
C THR A 52 -20.44 -11.58 34.13
N ASP A 53 -20.33 -12.53 35.01
CA ASP A 53 -19.47 -13.71 34.93
C ASP A 53 -20.22 -14.99 34.52
N SER A 54 -21.54 -14.87 34.32
CA SER A 54 -22.42 -15.98 33.92
C SER A 54 -23.40 -15.56 32.84
N LEU A 55 -23.51 -16.37 31.79
CA LEU A 55 -24.49 -16.21 30.73
C LEU A 55 -25.87 -16.79 31.06
N ASP A 56 -25.97 -17.57 32.15
CA ASP A 56 -27.24 -18.14 32.61
C ASP A 56 -28.10 -17.13 33.40
N ALA A 57 -27.46 -16.14 34.02
CA ALA A 57 -28.10 -15.15 34.88
C ALA A 57 -28.28 -13.78 34.18
N LEU A 58 -28.52 -13.77 32.88
CA LEU A 58 -28.73 -12.51 32.14
C LEU A 58 -30.07 -11.89 32.51
N PRO A 59 -30.13 -10.57 32.82
CA PRO A 59 -31.35 -9.87 33.13
C PRO A 59 -32.35 -9.88 31.98
N ASP A 60 -33.65 -9.79 32.30
CA ASP A 60 -34.67 -9.55 31.30
C ASP A 60 -34.56 -8.12 30.73
N GLY A 61 -34.86 -7.98 29.44
CA GLY A 61 -34.83 -6.68 28.76
C GLY A 61 -33.47 -6.23 28.26
N LEU A 62 -32.42 -7.10 28.30
CA LEU A 62 -31.14 -6.83 27.63
C LEU A 62 -31.30 -6.84 26.11
N ASP A 63 -30.72 -5.85 25.45
CA ASP A 63 -30.65 -5.77 23.98
C ASP A 63 -29.53 -6.63 23.41
N GLY A 64 -28.39 -6.73 24.11
CA GLY A 64 -27.24 -7.51 23.62
C GLY A 64 -26.20 -7.85 24.69
N VAL A 65 -25.31 -8.78 24.31
CA VAL A 65 -24.20 -9.22 25.15
C VAL A 65 -22.88 -9.03 24.41
N VAL A 66 -21.94 -8.36 25.07
CA VAL A 66 -20.57 -8.16 24.56
C VAL A 66 -19.72 -9.34 24.99
N LEU A 67 -19.05 -9.96 24.04
CA LEU A 67 -18.10 -11.06 24.22
C LEU A 67 -16.72 -10.62 23.76
N ALA A 68 -15.69 -11.00 24.50
CA ALA A 68 -14.28 -10.92 24.07
C ALA A 68 -13.67 -12.31 24.13
N ALA A 69 -12.96 -12.72 23.08
CA ALA A 69 -12.35 -14.05 22.97
C ALA A 69 -11.25 -14.31 24.03
N GLU A 70 -10.62 -13.24 24.49
CA GLU A 70 -9.54 -13.26 25.49
C GLU A 70 -9.66 -12.03 26.40
N ASP A 71 -8.93 -12.04 27.53
CA ASP A 71 -8.87 -10.88 28.41
C ASP A 71 -8.15 -9.70 27.74
N GLY A 72 -8.90 -8.64 27.47
CA GLY A 72 -8.44 -7.45 26.79
C GLY A 72 -9.18 -6.20 27.26
N GLU A 73 -8.58 -5.05 27.00
CA GLU A 73 -9.16 -3.75 27.40
C GLU A 73 -10.06 -3.21 26.30
N CYS A 74 -11.31 -2.97 26.59
CA CYS A 74 -12.20 -2.20 25.73
C CYS A 74 -11.85 -0.71 25.81
N LEU A 75 -11.82 -0.01 24.67
CA LEU A 75 -11.70 1.44 24.66
C LEU A 75 -12.96 2.09 25.24
N SER A 76 -12.84 3.32 25.72
CA SER A 76 -13.95 4.03 26.39
C SER A 76 -15.21 4.22 25.54
N THR A 77 -15.09 4.10 24.22
CA THR A 77 -16.17 4.22 23.25
C THR A 77 -16.77 2.89 22.79
N THR A 78 -16.18 1.75 23.17
CA THR A 78 -16.56 0.43 22.65
C THR A 78 -18.05 0.14 22.80
N LEU A 79 -18.58 0.29 24.00
CA LEU A 79 -20.00 0.02 24.25
C LEU A 79 -20.92 1.00 23.50
N SER A 80 -20.50 2.24 23.27
CA SER A 80 -21.28 3.21 22.48
C SER A 80 -21.39 2.78 21.02
N TYR A 81 -20.33 2.30 20.40
CA TYR A 81 -20.36 1.77 19.04
C TYR A 81 -21.22 0.52 18.93
N PHE A 82 -21.10 -0.40 19.87
CA PHE A 82 -21.90 -1.62 19.89
C PHE A 82 -23.38 -1.34 20.11
N ALA A 83 -23.72 -0.42 21.01
CA ALA A 83 -25.09 0.00 21.22
C ALA A 83 -25.70 0.67 19.97
N ALA A 84 -24.94 1.53 19.28
CA ALA A 84 -25.37 2.16 18.04
C ALA A 84 -25.62 1.13 16.92
N ALA A 85 -24.78 0.12 16.79
CA ALA A 85 -24.95 -0.94 15.80
C ALA A 85 -26.24 -1.76 16.06
N LEU A 86 -26.51 -2.14 17.31
CA LEU A 86 -27.76 -2.84 17.67
C LEU A 86 -29.00 -1.96 17.41
N GLN A 87 -28.95 -0.67 17.73
CA GLN A 87 -30.03 0.28 17.40
C GLN A 87 -30.26 0.40 15.89
N GLY A 88 -29.20 0.26 15.09
CA GLY A 88 -29.25 0.22 13.63
C GLY A 88 -29.76 -1.10 13.05
N GLY A 89 -30.14 -2.08 13.89
CA GLY A 89 -30.71 -3.36 13.47
C GLY A 89 -29.70 -4.50 13.29
N ALA A 90 -28.43 -4.33 13.71
CA ALA A 90 -27.48 -5.42 13.73
C ALA A 90 -27.89 -6.48 14.77
N ASP A 91 -27.76 -7.76 14.43
CA ASP A 91 -27.82 -8.86 15.40
C ASP A 91 -26.44 -9.32 15.86
N PHE A 92 -25.40 -8.96 15.11
CA PHE A 92 -24.00 -9.18 15.39
C PHE A 92 -23.18 -7.99 14.95
N ALA A 93 -22.49 -7.31 15.87
CA ALA A 93 -21.55 -6.25 15.51
C ALA A 93 -20.18 -6.55 16.11
N PHE A 94 -19.14 -6.53 15.28
CA PHE A 94 -17.78 -6.88 15.66
C PHE A 94 -16.80 -5.77 15.26
N CYS A 95 -15.67 -5.70 15.96
CA CYS A 95 -14.66 -4.65 15.80
C CYS A 95 -13.27 -5.22 15.64
N ASP A 96 -12.35 -4.34 15.21
CA ASP A 96 -10.93 -4.62 15.15
C ASP A 96 -10.29 -4.59 16.54
N ALA A 97 -9.09 -5.18 16.65
CA ALA A 97 -8.31 -5.20 17.89
C ALA A 97 -6.88 -4.70 17.65
N VAL A 98 -6.27 -4.13 18.68
CA VAL A 98 -4.85 -3.77 18.69
C VAL A 98 -4.10 -4.58 19.73
N PHE A 99 -2.84 -4.88 19.43
CA PHE A 99 -1.92 -5.58 20.31
C PHE A 99 -0.71 -4.68 20.58
N GLY A 100 -0.12 -4.82 21.76
CA GLY A 100 1.14 -4.17 22.09
C GLY A 100 1.12 -3.35 23.36
N PHE A 101 2.31 -2.98 23.78
CA PHE A 101 2.58 -2.04 24.86
C PHE A 101 2.77 -0.62 24.30
N GLU A 102 2.67 0.41 25.13
CA GLU A 102 2.92 1.77 24.71
C GLU A 102 4.29 1.90 24.03
N GLY A 103 4.26 2.28 22.75
CA GLY A 103 5.44 2.61 21.95
C GLY A 103 6.02 1.50 21.08
N ASP A 104 5.75 0.21 21.32
CA ASP A 104 6.55 -0.85 20.70
C ASP A 104 5.90 -1.55 19.50
N THR A 105 4.63 -1.88 19.57
CA THR A 105 3.97 -2.62 18.47
C THR A 105 2.52 -2.22 18.36
N LEU A 106 2.08 -1.89 17.17
CA LEU A 106 0.68 -1.68 16.85
C LEU A 106 0.26 -2.67 15.77
N VAL A 107 -0.67 -3.55 16.08
CA VAL A 107 -1.34 -4.38 15.10
C VAL A 107 -2.72 -3.82 14.89
N TYR A 108 -3.04 -3.46 13.66
CA TYR A 108 -4.39 -3.13 13.26
C TYR A 108 -4.93 -4.27 12.42
N ARG A 109 -5.91 -5.01 12.94
CA ARG A 109 -6.58 -6.07 12.22
C ARG A 109 -7.91 -5.54 11.70
N ALA A 110 -8.07 -5.46 10.39
CA ALA A 110 -9.35 -5.31 9.77
C ALA A 110 -10.05 -6.67 9.78
N ALA A 111 -11.07 -6.81 10.59
CA ALA A 111 -11.96 -7.96 10.55
C ALA A 111 -13.05 -7.69 9.50
N ASP A 112 -12.72 -7.68 8.22
CA ASP A 112 -13.68 -7.59 7.13
C ASP A 112 -14.59 -8.84 7.05
N ARG A 113 -14.17 -9.90 7.72
CA ARG A 113 -14.93 -11.15 7.88
C ARG A 113 -15.25 -11.36 9.35
N PRO A 114 -16.51 -11.72 9.68
CA PRO A 114 -16.91 -11.98 11.05
C PRO A 114 -16.15 -13.15 11.69
N GLN A 115 -15.62 -14.09 10.87
CA GLN A 115 -14.82 -15.23 11.34
C GLN A 115 -13.47 -14.75 11.88
N GLY A 116 -13.20 -15.08 13.14
CA GLY A 116 -11.96 -14.72 13.82
C GLY A 116 -11.95 -13.33 14.45
N CYS A 117 -13.09 -12.64 14.53
CA CYS A 117 -13.20 -11.43 15.35
C CYS A 117 -12.88 -11.74 16.82
N LYS A 118 -12.24 -10.79 17.50
CA LYS A 118 -11.79 -10.95 18.89
C LYS A 118 -12.76 -10.33 19.90
N CYS A 119 -13.64 -9.44 19.44
CA CYS A 119 -14.65 -8.79 20.28
C CYS A 119 -15.87 -8.43 19.45
N ALA A 120 -17.04 -8.70 19.99
CA ALA A 120 -18.30 -8.36 19.35
C ALA A 120 -19.44 -8.21 20.36
N VAL A 121 -20.53 -7.55 19.93
CA VAL A 121 -21.83 -7.61 20.60
C VAL A 121 -22.76 -8.52 19.81
N LEU A 122 -23.46 -9.40 20.52
CA LEU A 122 -24.50 -10.27 19.98
C LEU A 122 -25.85 -9.81 20.52
N SER A 123 -26.89 -9.77 19.67
CA SER A 123 -28.26 -9.65 20.17
C SER A 123 -28.61 -10.84 21.07
N ARG A 124 -29.55 -10.66 21.98
CA ARG A 124 -29.98 -11.72 22.89
C ARG A 124 -30.47 -12.96 22.13
N GLU A 125 -31.21 -12.79 21.05
CA GLU A 125 -31.69 -13.90 20.21
C GLU A 125 -30.51 -14.66 19.56
N LEU A 126 -29.55 -13.95 18.99
CA LEU A 126 -28.38 -14.59 18.38
C LEU A 126 -27.55 -15.34 19.42
N LEU A 127 -27.33 -14.77 20.61
CA LEU A 127 -26.60 -15.44 21.68
C LEU A 127 -27.28 -16.76 22.07
N GLN A 128 -28.60 -16.78 22.23
CA GLN A 128 -29.36 -18.00 22.54
C GLN A 128 -29.16 -19.07 21.46
N ARG A 129 -29.21 -18.69 20.20
CA ARG A 129 -28.96 -19.60 19.06
C ARG A 129 -27.52 -20.13 19.08
N CYS A 130 -26.54 -19.30 19.35
CA CYS A 130 -25.14 -19.71 19.47
C CYS A 130 -24.93 -20.69 20.62
N ARG A 131 -25.47 -20.38 21.81
CA ARG A 131 -25.36 -21.26 22.98
C ARG A 131 -26.03 -22.63 22.78
N ALA A 132 -27.17 -22.67 22.08
CA ALA A 132 -27.85 -23.92 21.73
C ALA A 132 -27.05 -24.79 20.73
N ALA A 133 -26.21 -24.19 19.91
CA ALA A 133 -25.38 -24.87 18.91
C ALA A 133 -23.94 -25.14 19.40
N ALA A 134 -23.51 -24.49 20.46
CA ALA A 134 -22.15 -24.57 20.96
C ALA A 134 -21.89 -25.89 21.70
N ARG A 135 -20.69 -26.44 21.53
CA ARG A 135 -20.19 -27.56 22.34
C ARG A 135 -19.84 -27.10 23.78
N ASP A 136 -19.32 -25.89 23.89
CA ASP A 136 -19.10 -25.17 25.14
C ASP A 136 -19.89 -23.86 25.08
N PRO A 137 -21.06 -23.79 25.75
CA PRO A 137 -21.98 -22.64 25.65
C PRO A 137 -21.51 -21.40 26.41
N ASP A 138 -20.41 -21.49 27.14
CA ASP A 138 -19.86 -20.40 27.94
C ASP A 138 -18.47 -19.94 27.46
N ASP A 139 -17.89 -20.59 26.43
CA ASP A 139 -16.63 -20.18 25.81
C ASP A 139 -16.86 -19.00 24.83
N PRO A 140 -16.34 -17.78 25.13
CA PRO A 140 -16.55 -16.61 24.26
C PRO A 140 -16.01 -16.80 22.84
N ALA A 141 -14.87 -17.46 22.66
CA ALA A 141 -14.26 -17.66 21.35
C ALA A 141 -15.12 -18.58 20.46
N SER A 142 -15.64 -19.66 21.05
CA SER A 142 -16.59 -20.59 20.39
C SER A 142 -17.88 -19.88 20.00
N LEU A 143 -18.44 -19.07 20.91
CA LEU A 143 -19.65 -18.31 20.66
C LEU A 143 -19.48 -17.26 19.57
N LEU A 144 -18.35 -16.54 19.53
CA LEU A 144 -18.04 -15.58 18.47
C LEU A 144 -17.90 -16.26 17.10
N CYS A 145 -17.26 -17.44 17.06
CA CYS A 145 -17.14 -18.23 15.83
C CYS A 145 -18.51 -18.67 15.30
N LEU A 146 -19.40 -19.15 16.17
CA LEU A 146 -20.76 -19.53 15.82
C LEU A 146 -21.60 -18.33 15.39
N ALA A 147 -21.47 -17.20 16.10
CA ALA A 147 -22.19 -15.96 15.76
C ALA A 147 -21.86 -15.50 14.34
N ALA A 148 -20.60 -15.60 13.93
CA ALA A 148 -20.16 -15.27 12.57
C ALA A 148 -20.90 -16.05 11.47
N GLY A 149 -21.28 -17.31 11.74
CA GLY A 149 -22.03 -18.15 10.81
C GLY A 149 -23.56 -18.08 10.95
N LEU A 150 -24.06 -17.68 12.11
CA LEU A 150 -25.49 -17.69 12.44
C LEU A 150 -26.15 -16.30 12.36
N ALA A 151 -25.36 -15.21 12.30
CA ALA A 151 -25.86 -13.85 12.21
C ALA A 151 -26.65 -13.63 10.90
N ARG A 152 -27.74 -12.88 10.99
CA ARG A 152 -28.56 -12.46 9.85
C ARG A 152 -28.20 -11.08 9.35
N HIS A 153 -27.76 -10.19 10.27
CA HIS A 153 -27.39 -8.80 10.01
C HIS A 153 -26.06 -8.46 10.68
N PRO A 154 -24.94 -9.07 10.21
CA PRO A 154 -23.61 -8.78 10.73
C PRO A 154 -23.16 -7.38 10.31
N VAL A 155 -22.58 -6.62 11.24
CA VAL A 155 -22.01 -5.29 11.00
C VAL A 155 -20.55 -5.26 11.46
N HIS A 156 -19.64 -4.91 10.55
CA HIS A 156 -18.27 -4.60 10.90
C HIS A 156 -18.14 -3.13 11.32
N ILE A 157 -17.58 -2.91 12.49
CA ILE A 157 -17.19 -1.59 12.98
C ILE A 157 -15.69 -1.45 12.72
N PRO A 158 -15.26 -0.69 11.69
CA PRO A 158 -13.86 -0.59 11.28
C PRO A 158 -13.06 0.30 12.23
N GLN A 159 -13.13 -0.03 13.51
CA GLN A 159 -12.46 0.64 14.62
C GLN A 159 -11.85 -0.41 15.54
N ALA A 160 -10.60 -0.19 15.94
CA ALA A 160 -9.94 -1.05 16.91
C ALA A 160 -10.43 -0.68 18.32
N LEU A 161 -11.48 -1.33 18.76
CA LEU A 161 -12.17 -1.04 20.03
C LEU A 161 -11.72 -1.95 21.19
N LEU A 162 -10.85 -2.92 20.91
CA LEU A 162 -10.26 -3.82 21.91
C LEU A 162 -8.74 -3.74 21.86
N ARG A 163 -8.10 -3.72 23.01
CA ARG A 163 -6.65 -3.72 23.18
C ARG A 163 -6.17 -4.89 24.00
N TYR A 164 -5.13 -5.58 23.50
CA TYR A 164 -4.37 -6.58 24.25
C TYR A 164 -3.00 -6.03 24.66
N ARG A 165 -2.66 -6.11 25.96
CA ARG A 165 -1.36 -5.67 26.50
C ARG A 165 -0.31 -6.79 26.40
N ARG A 166 -0.09 -7.28 25.19
CA ARG A 166 0.94 -8.27 24.90
C ARG A 166 1.41 -8.10 23.46
N GLN A 167 2.57 -8.66 23.15
CA GLN A 167 2.97 -8.77 21.75
C GLN A 167 2.03 -9.72 20.98
N PRO A 168 1.76 -9.46 19.71
CA PRO A 168 1.00 -10.37 18.89
C PRO A 168 1.82 -11.63 18.58
N HIS A 169 1.15 -12.76 18.54
CA HIS A 169 1.66 -14.01 17.99
C HIS A 169 1.11 -14.21 16.58
N ALA A 170 1.71 -15.09 15.79
CA ALA A 170 1.23 -15.40 14.45
C ALA A 170 -0.25 -15.77 14.40
N GLY A 171 -0.76 -16.47 15.42
CA GLY A 171 -2.17 -16.82 15.55
C GLY A 171 -3.13 -15.64 15.82
N ASP A 172 -2.61 -14.46 16.21
CA ASP A 172 -3.41 -13.24 16.33
C ASP A 172 -3.52 -12.51 15.00
N ILE A 173 -2.55 -12.72 14.12
CA ILE A 173 -2.40 -12.04 12.84
C ILE A 173 -3.01 -12.87 11.72
N PHE A 174 -2.82 -14.18 11.78
CA PHE A 174 -3.33 -15.14 10.80
C PHE A 174 -4.34 -16.09 11.46
N SER A 175 -5.32 -16.56 10.69
CA SER A 175 -6.23 -17.63 11.15
C SER A 175 -5.52 -18.98 11.24
N ALA A 176 -6.15 -19.94 11.91
CA ALA A 176 -5.58 -21.29 12.07
C ALA A 176 -5.53 -22.10 10.75
N HIS A 177 -6.34 -21.73 9.75
CA HIS A 177 -6.61 -22.54 8.56
C HIS A 177 -6.52 -21.71 7.28
N GLY A 178 -5.35 -21.44 6.77
CA GLY A 178 -5.18 -20.71 5.52
C GLY A 178 -3.72 -20.61 5.12
N LYS A 179 -3.45 -20.33 3.84
CA LYS A 179 -2.11 -19.95 3.42
C LYS A 179 -1.84 -18.53 3.92
N ARG A 180 -0.63 -18.27 4.35
CA ARG A 180 -0.23 -17.01 5.00
C ARG A 180 0.85 -16.32 4.19
N ALA A 181 0.66 -15.05 3.87
CA ALA A 181 1.65 -14.21 3.22
C ALA A 181 2.03 -13.02 4.09
N LEU A 182 3.31 -12.81 4.29
CA LEU A 182 3.87 -11.67 5.01
C LEU A 182 4.52 -10.70 4.00
N LEU A 183 4.07 -9.46 3.98
CA LEU A 183 4.67 -8.38 3.22
C LEU A 183 5.59 -7.57 4.14
N LEU A 184 6.85 -7.37 3.76
CA LEU A 184 7.80 -6.52 4.48
C LEU A 184 7.94 -5.19 3.75
N SER A 185 7.72 -4.09 4.46
CA SER A 185 7.87 -2.73 3.93
C SER A 185 8.76 -1.90 4.85
N HIS A 186 9.86 -1.40 4.32
CA HIS A 186 10.83 -0.59 5.07
C HIS A 186 10.26 0.74 5.58
N VAL A 187 9.13 1.17 5.04
CA VAL A 187 8.38 2.36 5.43
C VAL A 187 6.92 2.16 5.01
N LEU A 188 5.98 2.79 5.73
CA LEU A 188 4.54 2.76 5.41
C LEU A 188 4.04 4.18 5.10
N ASP A 189 4.75 4.89 4.22
CA ASP A 189 4.39 6.22 3.75
C ASP A 189 3.70 6.20 2.37
N MET A 190 3.40 7.38 1.82
CA MET A 190 2.76 7.55 0.51
C MET A 190 3.76 7.62 -0.65
N THR A 191 4.98 7.08 -0.49
CA THR A 191 5.96 6.98 -1.59
C THR A 191 5.68 5.79 -2.50
N GLY A 192 6.42 5.69 -3.62
CA GLY A 192 6.11 4.75 -4.69
C GLY A 192 6.14 3.28 -4.25
N ALA A 193 7.19 2.84 -3.56
CA ALA A 193 7.38 1.42 -3.25
C ALA A 193 6.31 0.84 -2.29
N PRO A 194 5.92 1.50 -1.18
CA PRO A 194 4.82 1.04 -0.34
C PRO A 194 3.48 1.01 -1.09
N ILE A 195 3.17 2.05 -1.87
CA ILE A 195 1.91 2.11 -2.66
C ILE A 195 1.83 0.97 -3.68
N VAL A 196 2.94 0.65 -4.31
CA VAL A 196 3.02 -0.48 -5.25
C VAL A 196 2.84 -1.81 -4.53
N LEU A 197 3.41 -1.98 -3.32
CA LEU A 197 3.24 -3.20 -2.53
C LEU A 197 1.78 -3.45 -2.13
N VAL A 198 0.97 -2.40 -1.89
CA VAL A 198 -0.48 -2.54 -1.65
C VAL A 198 -1.15 -3.32 -2.78
N SER A 199 -0.72 -3.14 -4.04
CA SER A 199 -1.31 -3.83 -5.19
C SER A 199 -1.12 -5.37 -5.17
N ALA A 200 -0.16 -5.89 -4.41
CA ALA A 200 0.03 -7.32 -4.23
C ALA A 200 -1.05 -7.96 -3.33
N VAL A 201 -1.64 -7.19 -2.40
CA VAL A 201 -2.62 -7.71 -1.43
C VAL A 201 -3.81 -8.39 -2.12
N PRO A 202 -4.56 -7.74 -3.03
CA PRO A 202 -5.71 -8.39 -3.66
C PRO A 202 -5.33 -9.61 -4.51
N VAL A 203 -4.13 -9.63 -5.08
CA VAL A 203 -3.64 -10.79 -5.85
C VAL A 203 -3.41 -11.98 -4.93
N LEU A 204 -2.76 -11.76 -3.78
CA LEU A 204 -2.50 -12.80 -2.78
C LEU A 204 -3.79 -13.33 -2.15
N LEU A 205 -4.76 -12.44 -1.85
CA LEU A 205 -6.09 -12.85 -1.37
C LEU A 205 -6.80 -13.75 -2.40
N GLN A 206 -6.75 -13.43 -3.70
CA GLN A 206 -7.29 -14.27 -4.77
C GLN A 206 -6.58 -15.63 -4.89
N MET A 207 -5.29 -15.71 -4.50
CA MET A 207 -4.54 -16.96 -4.43
C MET A 207 -4.83 -17.77 -3.15
N GLY A 208 -5.72 -17.27 -2.28
CA GLY A 208 -6.13 -17.92 -1.03
C GLY A 208 -5.20 -17.66 0.15
N TYR A 209 -4.32 -16.67 0.07
CA TYR A 209 -3.51 -16.25 1.22
C TYR A 209 -4.29 -15.30 2.13
N GLU A 210 -4.09 -15.45 3.43
CA GLU A 210 -4.27 -14.35 4.38
C GLU A 210 -3.00 -13.48 4.32
N VAL A 211 -3.18 -12.17 4.26
CA VAL A 211 -2.06 -11.24 4.04
C VAL A 211 -1.84 -10.38 5.27
N ALA A 212 -0.59 -10.33 5.73
CA ALA A 212 -0.15 -9.34 6.71
C ALA A 212 0.95 -8.46 6.13
N VAL A 213 0.99 -7.19 6.52
CA VAL A 213 2.10 -6.28 6.23
C VAL A 213 2.82 -5.90 7.51
N LEU A 214 4.15 -5.99 7.51
CA LEU A 214 5.01 -5.56 8.61
C LEU A 214 5.88 -4.37 8.16
N GLY A 215 5.88 -3.31 8.96
CA GLY A 215 6.69 -2.13 8.73
C GLY A 215 6.98 -1.34 10.00
N PRO A 216 7.88 -0.33 9.97
CA PRO A 216 8.39 0.33 11.18
C PRO A 216 7.40 1.29 11.85
N GLY A 217 6.37 1.73 11.18
CA GLY A 217 5.36 2.66 11.70
C GLY A 217 4.54 3.24 10.58
N ASP A 218 3.34 3.75 10.91
CA ASP A 218 2.47 4.37 9.89
C ASP A 218 2.91 5.79 9.58
N SER A 219 3.19 6.04 8.31
CA SER A 219 3.46 7.37 7.75
C SER A 219 2.46 7.75 6.66
N GLY A 220 1.32 7.04 6.57
CA GLY A 220 0.18 7.38 5.71
C GLY A 220 -0.37 6.28 4.82
N SER A 221 0.36 5.18 4.55
CA SER A 221 -0.11 4.10 3.65
C SER A 221 -0.73 2.90 4.38
N LEU A 222 -0.62 2.81 5.70
CA LEU A 222 -1.14 1.68 6.46
C LEU A 222 -2.64 1.43 6.17
N GLY A 223 -3.44 2.50 6.12
CA GLY A 223 -4.85 2.42 5.80
C GLY A 223 -5.14 1.76 4.45
N LEU A 224 -4.31 1.99 3.45
CA LEU A 224 -4.47 1.39 2.12
C LEU A 224 -4.26 -0.13 2.14
N PHE A 225 -3.30 -0.63 2.96
CA PHE A 225 -3.11 -2.07 3.15
C PHE A 225 -4.33 -2.71 3.81
N VAL A 226 -4.88 -2.04 4.84
CA VAL A 226 -6.08 -2.50 5.55
C VAL A 226 -7.30 -2.50 4.63
N GLU A 227 -7.51 -1.43 3.87
CA GLU A 227 -8.59 -1.33 2.86
C GLU A 227 -8.47 -2.39 1.76
N ALA A 228 -7.23 -2.76 1.40
CA ALA A 228 -6.97 -3.85 0.46
C ALA A 228 -7.21 -5.24 1.07
N GLY A 229 -7.41 -5.37 2.40
CA GLY A 229 -7.71 -6.61 3.10
C GLY A 229 -6.51 -7.25 3.82
N ALA A 230 -5.42 -6.51 4.04
CA ALA A 230 -4.28 -6.99 4.82
C ALA A 230 -4.42 -6.64 6.31
N THR A 231 -3.89 -7.49 7.18
CA THR A 231 -3.62 -7.14 8.58
C THR A 231 -2.33 -6.33 8.66
N ALA A 232 -2.38 -5.14 9.25
CA ALA A 232 -1.20 -4.28 9.36
C ALA A 232 -0.52 -4.44 10.72
N VAL A 233 0.78 -4.69 10.70
CA VAL A 233 1.63 -4.83 11.89
C VAL A 233 2.73 -3.77 11.82
N THR A 234 2.85 -2.95 12.86
CA THR A 234 3.93 -1.96 12.94
C THR A 234 4.82 -2.21 14.13
N HIS A 235 6.13 -2.11 13.91
CA HIS A 235 7.14 -2.23 14.95
C HIS A 235 8.35 -1.37 14.59
N LEU A 236 8.77 -0.49 15.49
CA LEU A 236 9.84 0.49 15.22
C LEU A 236 11.16 -0.14 14.76
N ASP A 237 11.49 -1.31 15.29
CA ASP A 237 12.67 -2.08 14.89
C ASP A 237 12.28 -3.45 14.33
N CYS A 238 11.39 -3.44 13.35
CA CYS A 238 10.82 -4.67 12.80
C CYS A 238 11.88 -5.64 12.23
N VAL A 239 12.97 -5.12 11.67
CA VAL A 239 14.01 -5.93 11.02
C VAL A 239 14.91 -6.68 12.02
N ASN A 240 15.09 -6.14 13.22
CA ASN A 240 15.94 -6.77 14.26
C ASN A 240 15.09 -7.47 15.35
N SER A 241 13.77 -7.47 15.23
CA SER A 241 12.90 -8.06 16.25
C SER A 241 12.69 -9.55 16.00
N SER A 242 12.50 -10.31 17.08
CA SER A 242 12.06 -11.72 17.00
C SER A 242 10.73 -11.86 16.28
N MET A 243 9.90 -10.82 16.28
CA MET A 243 8.60 -10.79 15.61
C MET A 243 8.74 -11.00 14.09
N LEU A 244 9.77 -10.39 13.43
CA LEU A 244 10.01 -10.64 12.01
C LEU A 244 10.19 -12.15 11.76
N TRP A 245 11.06 -12.79 12.58
CA TRP A 245 11.34 -14.20 12.44
C TRP A 245 10.09 -15.05 12.69
N ASP A 246 9.40 -14.80 13.81
CA ASP A 246 8.20 -15.56 14.20
C ASP A 246 7.08 -15.46 13.16
N LEU A 247 6.85 -14.26 12.60
CA LEU A 247 5.86 -14.06 11.55
C LEU A 247 6.30 -14.70 10.23
N ALA A 248 7.56 -14.56 9.86
CA ALA A 248 8.09 -15.09 8.60
C ALA A 248 8.04 -16.63 8.59
N ILE A 249 8.53 -17.32 9.63
CA ILE A 249 8.50 -18.80 9.70
C ILE A 249 7.09 -19.37 9.88
N SER A 250 6.14 -18.55 10.32
CA SER A 250 4.72 -18.91 10.41
C SER A 250 3.94 -18.62 9.12
N SER A 251 4.61 -18.09 8.10
CA SER A 251 4.02 -17.77 6.79
C SER A 251 4.42 -18.81 5.74
N ASP A 252 3.59 -18.95 4.71
CA ASP A 252 3.88 -19.80 3.55
C ASP A 252 4.58 -19.02 2.42
N LEU A 253 4.63 -17.68 2.55
CA LEU A 253 5.29 -16.78 1.61
C LEU A 253 5.66 -15.47 2.31
N VAL A 254 6.86 -14.96 2.02
CA VAL A 254 7.29 -13.61 2.37
C VAL A 254 7.55 -12.81 1.09
N ILE A 255 7.06 -11.56 1.00
CA ILE A 255 7.46 -10.60 -0.03
C ILE A 255 8.19 -9.44 0.65
N ALA A 256 9.48 -9.32 0.39
CA ALA A 256 10.32 -8.24 0.91
C ALA A 256 10.46 -7.13 -0.14
N ASN A 257 10.09 -5.91 0.23
CA ASN A 257 9.96 -4.79 -0.70
C ASN A 257 11.16 -3.84 -0.61
N THR A 258 11.88 -3.68 -1.71
CA THR A 258 13.09 -2.84 -1.88
C THR A 258 14.40 -3.45 -1.37
N ILE A 259 15.52 -2.81 -1.73
CA ILE A 259 16.87 -3.15 -1.23
C ILE A 259 17.00 -2.88 0.28
N VAL A 260 16.17 -2.00 0.83
CA VAL A 260 16.25 -1.63 2.26
C VAL A 260 15.96 -2.81 3.17
N GLU A 261 15.17 -3.80 2.69
CA GLU A 261 14.89 -5.04 3.40
C GLU A 261 16.06 -6.06 3.37
N VAL A 262 17.23 -5.67 2.89
CA VAL A 262 18.41 -6.55 2.80
C VAL A 262 18.80 -7.22 4.12
N LYS A 263 18.53 -6.59 5.26
CA LYS A 263 18.76 -7.22 6.58
C LYS A 263 17.78 -8.36 6.84
N ALA A 264 16.50 -8.17 6.48
CA ALA A 264 15.51 -9.23 6.56
C ALA A 264 15.86 -10.37 5.60
N ILE A 265 16.30 -10.05 4.37
CA ILE A 265 16.80 -11.04 3.41
C ILE A 265 17.96 -11.87 4.00
N ARG A 266 18.91 -11.23 4.67
CA ARG A 266 20.02 -11.96 5.32
C ARG A 266 19.54 -12.88 6.43
N ALA A 267 18.59 -12.45 7.24
CA ALA A 267 18.03 -13.25 8.33
C ALA A 267 17.24 -14.45 7.81
N LEU A 268 16.54 -14.28 6.68
CA LEU A 268 15.68 -15.30 6.07
C LEU A 268 16.40 -16.18 5.03
N ASN A 269 17.65 -15.90 4.70
CA ASN A 269 18.43 -16.68 3.73
C ASN A 269 18.70 -18.09 4.28
N GLY A 270 18.07 -19.10 3.69
CA GLY A 270 18.08 -20.50 4.17
C GLY A 270 17.01 -20.81 5.22
N ALA A 271 16.11 -19.87 5.53
CA ALA A 271 14.95 -20.15 6.37
C ALA A 271 13.94 -21.07 5.65
N PRO A 272 13.07 -21.79 6.39
CA PRO A 272 12.10 -22.72 5.78
C PRO A 272 10.95 -22.05 5.05
N VAL A 273 10.96 -20.72 4.90
CA VAL A 273 9.91 -19.96 4.23
C VAL A 273 10.38 -19.45 2.87
N PRO A 274 9.56 -19.56 1.80
CA PRO A 274 9.82 -18.94 0.50
C PRO A 274 9.79 -17.41 0.59
N VAL A 275 10.79 -16.74 0.01
CA VAL A 275 10.93 -15.27 0.04
C VAL A 275 11.06 -14.71 -1.37
N LEU A 276 10.14 -13.84 -1.77
CA LEU A 276 10.24 -13.04 -2.98
C LEU A 276 10.83 -11.67 -2.62
N TRP A 277 12.04 -11.38 -3.07
CA TRP A 277 12.69 -10.08 -2.87
C TRP A 277 12.39 -9.18 -4.07
N TRP A 278 11.51 -8.18 -3.89
CA TRP A 278 11.06 -7.31 -4.97
C TRP A 278 11.76 -5.95 -4.93
N LEU A 279 12.66 -5.73 -5.88
CA LEU A 279 13.53 -4.56 -5.96
C LEU A 279 12.85 -3.42 -6.73
N HIS A 280 12.72 -2.30 -6.05
CA HIS A 280 12.21 -1.03 -6.58
C HIS A 280 13.28 0.07 -6.59
N ASP A 281 14.53 -0.29 -6.40
CA ASP A 281 15.63 0.64 -6.24
C ASP A 281 16.49 0.65 -7.49
N ALA A 282 17.05 1.81 -7.78
CA ALA A 282 18.09 2.00 -8.76
C ALA A 282 19.44 2.27 -8.05
N PHE A 283 20.46 2.71 -8.77
CA PHE A 283 21.85 2.75 -8.27
C PHE A 283 22.03 3.54 -6.97
N VAL A 284 21.32 4.67 -6.81
CA VAL A 284 21.40 5.49 -5.60
C VAL A 284 20.97 4.74 -4.35
N GLY A 285 19.95 3.86 -4.45
CA GLY A 285 19.44 3.07 -3.32
C GLY A 285 20.46 2.10 -2.72
N TYR A 286 21.46 1.70 -3.48
CA TYR A 286 22.46 0.72 -3.05
C TYR A 286 23.62 1.29 -2.24
N GLY A 287 23.83 2.62 -2.26
CA GLY A 287 25.04 3.28 -1.74
C GLY A 287 25.46 2.89 -0.33
N TYR A 288 24.51 2.73 0.57
CA TYR A 288 24.78 2.37 1.99
C TYR A 288 24.49 0.91 2.32
N LEU A 289 23.83 0.16 1.45
CA LEU A 289 23.30 -1.17 1.74
C LEU A 289 23.98 -2.28 0.97
N SER A 290 24.73 -1.95 -0.08
CA SER A 290 25.36 -2.94 -0.98
C SER A 290 26.29 -3.93 -0.24
N HIS A 291 26.99 -3.49 0.80
CA HIS A 291 27.86 -4.34 1.62
C HIS A 291 27.10 -5.39 2.44
N LEU A 292 25.78 -5.20 2.62
CA LEU A 292 24.91 -6.13 3.32
C LEU A 292 24.32 -7.21 2.41
N ILE A 293 24.38 -7.04 1.07
CA ILE A 293 23.82 -8.01 0.14
C ILE A 293 24.54 -9.37 0.32
N PRO A 294 23.81 -10.48 0.54
CA PRO A 294 24.41 -11.81 0.68
C PRO A 294 25.32 -12.13 -0.50
N ARG A 295 26.36 -12.92 -0.26
CA ARG A 295 27.24 -13.42 -1.36
C ARG A 295 26.51 -14.41 -2.24
N THR A 296 25.71 -15.27 -1.61
CA THR A 296 24.88 -16.29 -2.24
C THR A 296 23.49 -16.22 -1.67
N LEU A 297 22.50 -16.55 -2.48
CA LEU A 297 21.13 -16.74 -2.06
C LEU A 297 20.82 -18.24 -2.05
N GLU A 298 20.21 -18.68 -0.96
CA GLU A 298 19.66 -20.03 -0.86
C GLU A 298 18.38 -20.14 -1.71
N ARG A 299 17.99 -21.36 -2.04
CA ARG A 299 16.85 -21.63 -2.94
C ARG A 299 15.49 -21.11 -2.45
N ASN A 300 15.39 -20.76 -1.17
CA ASN A 300 14.18 -20.16 -0.63
C ASN A 300 14.00 -18.68 -0.98
N ILE A 301 14.99 -18.04 -1.63
CA ILE A 301 14.92 -16.63 -2.05
C ILE A 301 14.94 -16.53 -3.57
N ARG A 302 13.92 -15.83 -4.11
CA ARG A 302 13.85 -15.41 -5.50
C ARG A 302 13.88 -13.89 -5.58
N VAL A 303 14.75 -13.36 -6.44
CA VAL A 303 14.86 -11.91 -6.66
C VAL A 303 14.03 -11.52 -7.88
N CYS A 304 13.25 -10.46 -7.76
CA CYS A 304 12.56 -9.82 -8.87
C CYS A 304 12.84 -8.32 -8.86
N ALA A 305 12.84 -7.69 -10.02
CA ALA A 305 13.02 -6.25 -10.18
C ALA A 305 11.90 -5.64 -11.03
N VAL A 306 11.58 -4.37 -10.76
CA VAL A 306 10.52 -3.65 -11.49
C VAL A 306 10.88 -3.39 -12.95
N GLY A 307 12.18 -3.46 -13.33
CA GLY A 307 12.62 -3.22 -14.69
C GLY A 307 14.11 -3.39 -14.87
N SER A 308 14.56 -3.24 -16.11
CA SER A 308 15.98 -3.46 -16.50
C SER A 308 16.97 -2.58 -15.74
N HIS A 309 16.59 -1.35 -15.39
CA HIS A 309 17.46 -0.43 -14.67
C HIS A 309 17.69 -0.88 -13.22
N ALA A 310 16.64 -1.35 -12.52
CA ALA A 310 16.75 -1.93 -11.19
C ALA A 310 17.53 -3.26 -11.21
N THR A 311 17.36 -4.08 -12.26
CA THR A 311 18.17 -5.28 -12.50
C THR A 311 19.66 -4.94 -12.65
N ALA A 312 19.99 -3.95 -13.49
CA ALA A 312 21.36 -3.50 -13.70
C ALA A 312 22.01 -2.98 -12.41
N ALA A 313 21.25 -2.27 -11.56
CA ALA A 313 21.72 -1.78 -10.28
C ALA A 313 22.12 -2.94 -9.34
N MET A 314 21.30 -4.00 -9.22
CA MET A 314 21.67 -5.20 -8.45
C MET A 314 22.86 -5.92 -9.06
N HIS A 315 22.90 -6.09 -10.38
CA HIS A 315 23.99 -6.78 -11.08
C HIS A 315 25.34 -6.07 -10.95
N THR A 316 25.39 -4.77 -10.66
CA THR A 316 26.64 -4.07 -10.32
C THR A 316 27.29 -4.66 -9.06
N HIS A 317 26.51 -5.22 -8.15
CA HIS A 317 26.96 -5.78 -6.88
C HIS A 317 26.97 -7.32 -6.88
N ARG A 318 26.02 -7.92 -7.60
CA ARG A 318 25.83 -9.39 -7.69
C ARG A 318 25.43 -9.76 -9.12
N PRO A 319 26.42 -9.85 -10.03
CA PRO A 319 26.17 -10.18 -11.44
C PRO A 319 25.68 -11.63 -11.64
N ASP A 320 25.86 -12.48 -10.65
CA ASP A 320 25.49 -13.89 -10.63
C ASP A 320 24.04 -14.14 -10.17
N PHE A 321 23.34 -13.12 -9.68
CA PHE A 321 21.95 -13.32 -9.27
C PHE A 321 21.02 -13.42 -10.48
N GLU A 322 20.17 -14.45 -10.49
CA GLU A 322 19.05 -14.53 -11.42
C GLU A 322 17.93 -13.60 -10.94
N ILE A 323 17.54 -12.63 -11.78
CA ILE A 323 16.55 -11.62 -11.43
C ILE A 323 15.38 -11.70 -12.40
N GLY A 324 14.22 -12.09 -11.86
CA GLY A 324 12.95 -12.07 -12.58
C GLY A 324 12.43 -10.64 -12.77
N GLN A 325 11.62 -10.44 -13.81
CA GLN A 325 10.91 -9.17 -13.97
C GLN A 325 9.57 -9.21 -13.24
N LEU A 326 9.27 -8.17 -12.46
CA LEU A 326 7.98 -7.97 -11.80
C LEU A 326 7.64 -6.49 -11.82
N VAL A 327 6.99 -6.04 -12.90
CA VAL A 327 6.52 -4.67 -13.06
C VAL A 327 5.26 -4.47 -12.23
N TYR A 328 5.11 -3.31 -11.60
CA TYR A 328 3.92 -2.99 -10.80
C TYR A 328 2.68 -2.75 -11.67
N GLY A 329 1.49 -2.98 -11.09
CA GLY A 329 0.21 -2.73 -11.74
C GLY A 329 -0.41 -1.39 -11.34
N LEU A 330 -0.92 -0.65 -12.32
CA LEU A 330 -1.76 0.53 -12.11
C LEU A 330 -3.20 0.26 -12.55
N PRO A 331 -4.20 0.87 -11.89
CA PRO A 331 -5.58 0.80 -12.36
C PRO A 331 -5.73 1.54 -13.70
N ASP A 332 -6.61 1.01 -14.56
CA ASP A 332 -6.98 1.68 -15.81
C ASP A 332 -8.09 2.68 -15.55
N TYR A 333 -7.75 3.94 -15.58
CA TYR A 333 -8.69 5.07 -15.43
C TYR A 333 -8.84 5.89 -16.71
N ALA A 334 -8.49 5.34 -17.87
CA ALA A 334 -8.62 6.05 -19.16
C ALA A 334 -10.07 6.40 -19.54
N GLN A 335 -11.05 5.72 -18.93
CA GLN A 335 -12.47 5.99 -19.14
C GLN A 335 -13.09 6.89 -18.06
N ASP A 336 -12.33 7.22 -17.02
CA ASP A 336 -12.80 8.10 -15.97
C ASP A 336 -12.88 9.54 -16.50
N THR A 337 -13.80 10.32 -15.96
CA THR A 337 -13.96 11.73 -16.33
C THR A 337 -13.27 12.58 -15.27
N PHE A 338 -12.33 13.41 -15.71
CA PHE A 338 -11.64 14.37 -14.86
C PHE A 338 -12.02 15.80 -15.27
N SER A 339 -12.15 16.68 -14.27
CA SER A 339 -12.21 18.11 -14.54
C SER A 339 -10.87 18.57 -15.12
N PRO A 340 -10.83 19.28 -16.26
CA PRO A 340 -9.59 19.77 -16.84
C PRO A 340 -8.79 20.59 -15.82
N TYR A 341 -7.51 20.28 -15.68
CA TYR A 341 -6.60 21.07 -14.84
C TYR A 341 -6.17 22.33 -15.61
N ASP A 342 -6.48 23.51 -15.06
CA ASP A 342 -6.08 24.78 -15.63
C ASP A 342 -4.66 25.13 -15.17
N ILE A 343 -3.70 25.04 -16.08
CA ILE A 343 -2.31 25.43 -15.84
C ILE A 343 -2.06 26.93 -16.14
N GLY A 344 -3.10 27.70 -16.44
CA GLY A 344 -3.00 29.14 -16.70
C GLY A 344 -2.43 29.50 -18.08
N TYR A 345 -2.37 28.55 -19.03
CA TYR A 345 -2.04 28.88 -20.42
C TYR A 345 -3.29 28.84 -21.29
N ALA A 346 -3.36 29.80 -22.20
CA ALA A 346 -4.46 29.91 -23.18
C ALA A 346 -4.33 28.80 -24.24
N GLY A 347 -4.88 27.65 -23.94
CA GLY A 347 -4.99 26.36 -24.61
C GLY A 347 -4.61 26.21 -26.10
N GLY A 348 -4.35 24.96 -26.45
CA GLY A 348 -4.16 24.51 -27.84
C GLY A 348 -2.73 24.13 -28.23
N LEU A 349 -1.72 24.42 -27.39
CA LEU A 349 -0.38 23.93 -27.63
C LEU A 349 -0.22 22.51 -27.08
N PRO A 350 0.51 21.60 -27.74
CA PRO A 350 0.87 20.31 -27.19
C PRO A 350 1.67 20.49 -25.88
N LEU A 351 1.19 19.85 -24.81
CA LEU A 351 1.75 19.98 -23.48
C LEU A 351 2.72 18.84 -23.17
N PHE A 352 3.95 19.17 -22.83
CA PHE A 352 4.99 18.25 -22.37
C PHE A 352 5.11 18.33 -20.86
N VAL A 353 4.99 17.20 -20.15
CA VAL A 353 4.88 17.17 -18.70
C VAL A 353 6.01 16.37 -18.07
N SER A 354 6.66 16.95 -17.07
CA SER A 354 7.62 16.27 -16.20
C SER A 354 7.16 16.36 -14.75
N VAL A 355 7.02 15.19 -14.08
CA VAL A 355 6.54 15.11 -12.70
C VAL A 355 7.57 14.42 -11.81
N GLY A 356 7.90 15.04 -10.68
CA GLY A 356 8.81 14.48 -9.69
C GLY A 356 9.49 15.55 -8.84
N ALA A 357 9.96 15.16 -7.65
CA ALA A 357 10.76 16.05 -6.81
C ALA A 357 11.99 16.57 -7.58
N PHE A 358 12.34 17.84 -7.36
CA PHE A 358 13.53 18.42 -7.98
C PHE A 358 14.78 17.92 -7.24
N GLU A 359 15.40 16.90 -7.81
CA GLU A 359 16.60 16.21 -7.32
C GLU A 359 17.56 15.98 -8.48
N MET A 360 18.87 16.01 -8.22
CA MET A 360 19.89 15.80 -9.26
C MET A 360 19.68 14.49 -10.03
N ARG A 361 19.26 13.43 -9.34
CA ARG A 361 18.95 12.15 -9.99
C ARG A 361 17.77 12.19 -10.96
N LYS A 362 16.85 13.18 -10.82
CA LYS A 362 15.69 13.36 -11.69
C LYS A 362 15.99 14.19 -12.94
N GLY A 363 17.16 14.82 -13.03
CA GLY A 363 17.70 15.41 -14.25
C GLY A 363 16.87 16.55 -14.84
N GLN A 364 16.11 17.31 -14.04
CA GLN A 364 15.32 18.44 -14.56
C GLN A 364 16.19 19.51 -15.23
N ASP A 365 17.47 19.65 -14.85
CA ASP A 365 18.45 20.49 -15.52
C ASP A 365 18.68 20.09 -16.99
N VAL A 366 18.69 18.78 -17.29
CA VAL A 366 18.80 18.27 -18.67
C VAL A 366 17.58 18.72 -19.49
N LEU A 367 16.37 18.63 -18.92
CA LEU A 367 15.15 19.10 -19.58
C LEU A 367 15.16 20.63 -19.78
N VAL A 368 15.63 21.39 -18.79
CA VAL A 368 15.79 22.86 -18.90
C VAL A 368 16.68 23.21 -20.09
N GLU A 369 17.85 22.58 -20.19
CA GLU A 369 18.78 22.83 -21.31
C GLU A 369 18.22 22.34 -22.66
N ALA A 370 17.52 21.20 -22.68
CA ALA A 370 16.86 20.71 -23.89
C ALA A 370 15.81 21.70 -24.43
N ILE A 371 15.01 22.31 -23.55
CA ILE A 371 14.03 23.34 -23.95
C ILE A 371 14.73 24.59 -24.51
N ARG A 372 15.88 24.99 -23.95
CA ARG A 372 16.67 26.12 -24.49
C ARG A 372 17.25 25.81 -25.88
N LEU A 373 17.68 24.55 -26.11
CA LEU A 373 18.24 24.11 -27.39
C LEU A 373 17.19 23.99 -28.51
N LEU A 374 15.90 23.91 -28.19
CA LEU A 374 14.86 23.88 -29.20
C LEU A 374 14.92 25.17 -30.07
N PRO A 375 14.82 25.05 -31.40
CA PRO A 375 14.64 26.24 -32.26
C PRO A 375 13.47 27.10 -31.75
N ALA A 376 13.61 28.41 -31.82
CA ALA A 376 12.58 29.34 -31.32
C ALA A 376 11.20 29.10 -31.95
N SER A 377 11.18 28.77 -33.26
CA SER A 377 9.94 28.43 -33.99
C SER A 377 9.29 27.12 -33.54
N THR A 378 10.09 26.10 -33.13
CA THR A 378 9.61 24.84 -32.60
C THR A 378 9.12 25.04 -31.16
N ARG A 379 9.93 25.66 -30.28
CA ARG A 379 9.57 25.93 -28.89
C ARG A 379 8.27 26.72 -28.76
N ALA A 380 8.04 27.71 -29.64
CA ALA A 380 6.81 28.53 -29.64
C ALA A 380 5.53 27.70 -29.90
N LYS A 381 5.63 26.50 -30.44
CA LYS A 381 4.51 25.59 -30.75
C LYS A 381 4.16 24.63 -29.63
N ALA A 382 4.84 24.65 -28.47
CA ALA A 382 4.62 23.71 -27.37
C ALA A 382 4.59 24.42 -26.03
N ALA A 383 3.99 23.75 -25.04
CA ALA A 383 4.03 24.11 -23.62
C ALA A 383 4.76 23.03 -22.83
N PHE A 384 5.49 23.44 -21.79
CA PHE A 384 6.29 22.58 -20.94
C PHE A 384 5.91 22.82 -19.49
N LEU A 385 5.47 21.77 -18.78
CA LEU A 385 5.06 21.88 -17.38
C LEU A 385 5.98 21.01 -16.50
N PHE A 386 6.54 21.65 -15.50
CA PHE A 386 7.28 21.00 -14.43
C PHE A 386 6.40 20.93 -13.18
N VAL A 387 6.24 19.72 -12.62
CA VAL A 387 5.46 19.49 -11.40
C VAL A 387 6.33 18.83 -10.35
N GLY A 388 6.47 19.44 -9.18
CA GLY A 388 7.18 18.81 -8.08
C GLY A 388 7.75 19.76 -7.03
N LYS A 389 8.04 19.22 -5.84
CA LYS A 389 8.70 19.98 -4.79
C LYS A 389 10.18 20.21 -5.08
N GLY A 390 10.66 21.38 -4.75
CA GLY A 390 12.08 21.72 -4.82
C GLY A 390 12.88 21.16 -3.65
N ALA A 391 13.35 19.92 -3.74
CA ALA A 391 14.33 19.38 -2.80
C ALA A 391 15.70 20.01 -3.04
N ASP A 392 16.11 20.18 -4.31
CA ASP A 392 17.29 20.96 -4.70
C ASP A 392 16.85 22.38 -5.13
N LYS A 393 17.27 23.38 -4.32
CA LYS A 393 16.95 24.79 -4.57
C LYS A 393 17.59 25.34 -5.86
N ARG A 394 18.72 24.80 -6.30
CA ARG A 394 19.42 25.24 -7.51
C ARG A 394 18.63 24.78 -8.76
N LEU A 395 18.20 23.52 -8.80
CA LEU A 395 17.34 23.02 -9.87
C LEU A 395 16.03 23.79 -9.96
N LEU A 396 15.40 24.03 -8.81
CA LEU A 396 14.17 24.83 -8.78
C LEU A 396 14.41 26.25 -9.31
N ALA A 397 15.52 26.89 -8.97
CA ALA A 397 15.86 28.21 -9.48
C ALA A 397 16.04 28.22 -11.02
N GLN A 398 16.69 27.18 -11.58
CA GLN A 398 16.84 27.04 -13.03
C GLN A 398 15.49 26.90 -13.75
N VAL A 399 14.56 26.12 -13.20
CA VAL A 399 13.22 25.97 -13.76
C VAL A 399 12.42 27.26 -13.68
N ARG A 400 12.49 27.98 -12.57
CA ARG A 400 11.84 29.30 -12.41
C ARG A 400 12.41 30.32 -13.38
N GLN A 401 13.73 30.36 -13.52
CA GLN A 401 14.39 31.22 -14.50
C GLN A 401 13.92 30.89 -15.93
N LEU A 402 13.84 29.61 -16.29
CA LEU A 402 13.34 29.19 -17.60
C LEU A 402 11.88 29.65 -17.82
N ALA A 403 11.03 29.58 -16.79
CA ALA A 403 9.66 30.06 -16.86
C ALA A 403 9.57 31.58 -17.04
N GLU A 404 10.51 32.35 -16.45
CA GLU A 404 10.64 33.79 -16.67
C GLU A 404 11.16 34.13 -18.07
N GLU A 405 12.09 33.32 -18.60
CA GLU A 405 12.62 33.45 -19.97
C GLU A 405 11.53 33.20 -21.04
N TYR A 406 10.62 32.20 -20.74
CA TYR A 406 9.59 31.76 -21.70
C TYR A 406 8.20 31.70 -21.05
N PRO A 407 7.62 32.82 -20.59
CA PRO A 407 6.42 32.83 -19.74
C PRO A 407 5.14 32.38 -20.46
N ARG A 408 5.16 32.21 -21.77
CA ARG A 408 4.03 31.68 -22.55
C ARG A 408 4.10 30.18 -22.80
N ASN A 409 5.27 29.57 -22.52
CA ASN A 409 5.55 28.20 -22.92
C ASN A 409 5.99 27.32 -21.75
N VAL A 410 6.56 27.88 -20.67
CA VAL A 410 7.11 27.12 -19.56
C VAL A 410 6.39 27.47 -18.27
N PHE A 411 5.95 26.43 -17.57
CA PHE A 411 5.15 26.52 -16.35
C PHE A 411 5.75 25.64 -15.24
N TYR A 412 5.55 26.05 -14.01
CA TYR A 412 5.96 25.32 -12.83
C TYR A 412 4.84 25.28 -11.79
N VAL A 413 4.57 24.09 -11.25
CA VAL A 413 3.62 23.85 -10.16
C VAL A 413 4.29 23.00 -9.09
N GLU A 414 4.24 23.46 -7.84
CA GLU A 414 4.94 22.77 -6.74
C GLU A 414 4.28 21.44 -6.36
N ARG A 415 2.96 21.36 -6.42
CA ARG A 415 2.19 20.18 -6.02
C ARG A 415 0.87 20.11 -6.75
N LEU A 416 0.48 18.90 -7.11
CA LEU A 416 -0.84 18.53 -7.59
C LEU A 416 -1.41 17.39 -6.75
N THR A 417 -2.72 17.34 -6.66
CA THR A 417 -3.47 16.19 -6.13
C THR A 417 -3.40 15.02 -7.11
N ARG A 418 -3.78 13.82 -6.67
CA ARG A 418 -3.81 12.63 -7.55
C ARG A 418 -4.78 12.82 -8.72
N ASP A 419 -5.93 13.45 -8.51
CA ASP A 419 -6.91 13.65 -9.57
C ASP A 419 -6.47 14.76 -10.57
N GLU A 420 -5.77 15.78 -10.08
CA GLU A 420 -5.14 16.77 -10.96
C GLU A 420 -4.02 16.15 -11.81
N ILE A 421 -3.21 15.23 -11.25
CA ILE A 421 -2.20 14.48 -12.01
C ILE A 421 -2.87 13.62 -13.10
N LYS A 422 -3.95 12.89 -12.80
CA LYS A 422 -4.67 12.10 -13.80
C LYS A 422 -5.25 12.98 -14.90
N SER A 423 -5.89 14.09 -14.51
CA SER A 423 -6.38 15.09 -15.47
C SER A 423 -5.27 15.64 -16.35
N LEU A 424 -4.11 15.92 -15.77
CA LEU A 424 -2.94 16.41 -16.51
C LEU A 424 -2.42 15.35 -17.49
N MET A 425 -2.39 14.08 -17.12
CA MET A 425 -1.98 12.96 -17.99
C MET A 425 -2.96 12.79 -19.16
N ASP A 426 -4.27 12.97 -18.93
CA ASP A 426 -5.26 12.96 -20.02
C ASP A 426 -5.07 14.13 -21.00
N GLN A 427 -4.69 15.31 -20.50
CA GLN A 427 -4.53 16.51 -21.32
C GLN A 427 -3.17 16.61 -22.04
N CYS A 428 -2.11 15.99 -21.50
CA CYS A 428 -0.78 16.14 -22.05
C CYS A 428 -0.65 15.50 -23.45
N ALA A 429 0.31 16.00 -24.22
CA ALA A 429 0.71 15.37 -25.48
C ALA A 429 1.80 14.34 -25.28
N CYS A 430 2.64 14.52 -24.25
CA CYS A 430 3.80 13.68 -23.98
C CYS A 430 4.26 13.81 -22.52
N THR A 431 4.73 12.73 -21.93
CA THR A 431 5.47 12.76 -20.67
C THR A 431 6.97 12.79 -20.93
N VAL A 432 7.73 13.55 -20.14
CA VAL A 432 9.19 13.68 -20.29
C VAL A 432 9.88 13.29 -18.99
N CYS A 433 10.63 12.20 -19.00
CA CYS A 433 11.40 11.72 -17.85
C CYS A 433 12.91 11.88 -18.13
N SER A 434 13.49 12.91 -17.54
CA SER A 434 14.90 13.25 -17.69
C SER A 434 15.82 12.60 -16.64
N SER A 435 15.32 11.61 -15.90
CA SER A 435 16.01 11.03 -14.76
C SER A 435 17.35 10.39 -15.13
N ARG A 436 18.38 10.63 -14.32
CA ARG A 436 19.67 9.94 -14.35
C ARG A 436 19.64 8.61 -13.61
N ASP A 437 18.64 8.43 -12.77
CA ASP A 437 18.48 7.21 -11.97
C ASP A 437 17.02 7.08 -11.51
N ASP A 438 16.24 6.24 -12.20
CA ASP A 438 14.84 6.00 -11.87
C ASP A 438 14.48 4.54 -12.17
N PRO A 439 14.14 3.74 -11.14
CA PRO A 439 13.82 2.33 -11.35
C PRO A 439 12.60 2.11 -12.26
N MET A 440 11.56 2.96 -12.15
CA MET A 440 10.35 2.90 -12.97
C MET A 440 9.47 4.13 -12.71
N PRO A 441 9.56 5.19 -13.51
CA PRO A 441 8.84 6.44 -13.29
C PRO A 441 7.32 6.29 -13.50
N THR A 442 6.55 6.35 -12.41
CA THR A 442 5.10 6.09 -12.44
C THR A 442 4.33 7.07 -13.32
N PHE A 443 4.70 8.36 -13.37
CA PHE A 443 3.98 9.35 -14.18
C PHE A 443 4.10 9.08 -15.70
N VAL A 444 5.18 8.43 -16.15
CA VAL A 444 5.30 7.97 -17.54
C VAL A 444 4.28 6.88 -17.82
N THR A 445 4.17 5.91 -16.92
CA THR A 445 3.17 4.84 -17.01
C THR A 445 1.74 5.41 -16.95
N GLU A 446 1.50 6.42 -16.11
CA GLU A 446 0.21 7.12 -16.05
C GLU A 446 -0.13 7.81 -17.38
N GLY A 447 0.86 8.36 -18.07
CA GLY A 447 0.69 8.88 -19.45
C GLY A 447 0.30 7.77 -20.43
N LEU A 448 0.94 6.60 -20.36
CA LEU A 448 0.61 5.45 -21.21
C LEU A 448 -0.84 4.97 -21.04
N ILE A 449 -1.44 5.12 -19.84
CA ILE A 449 -2.86 4.83 -19.60
C ILE A 449 -3.76 5.62 -20.55
N PHE A 450 -3.43 6.88 -20.82
CA PHE A 450 -4.16 7.75 -21.75
C PHE A 450 -3.60 7.72 -23.18
N GLY A 451 -2.73 6.78 -23.50
CA GLY A 451 -2.11 6.67 -24.82
C GLY A 451 -1.12 7.78 -25.13
N LYS A 452 -0.50 8.38 -24.11
CA LYS A 452 0.51 9.43 -24.30
C LYS A 452 1.90 8.83 -24.37
N PRO A 453 2.70 9.14 -25.42
CA PRO A 453 4.08 8.66 -25.49
C PRO A 453 4.96 9.25 -24.38
N GLY A 454 5.95 8.49 -23.96
CA GLY A 454 7.00 8.95 -23.06
C GLY A 454 8.29 9.26 -23.80
N ILE A 455 8.95 10.38 -23.48
CA ILE A 455 10.36 10.58 -23.80
C ILE A 455 11.15 10.32 -22.52
N VAL A 456 11.98 9.29 -22.50
CA VAL A 456 12.65 8.85 -21.27
C VAL A 456 14.17 8.71 -21.48
N SER A 457 14.94 8.96 -20.44
CA SER A 457 16.37 8.64 -20.49
C SER A 457 16.60 7.12 -20.44
N GLU A 458 17.72 6.65 -20.99
CA GLU A 458 18.14 5.25 -20.91
C GLU A 458 18.32 4.73 -19.47
N HIS A 459 18.49 5.64 -18.50
CA HIS A 459 18.65 5.33 -17.09
C HIS A 459 17.31 5.26 -16.32
N THR A 460 16.26 4.85 -17.02
CA THR A 460 14.95 4.57 -16.43
C THR A 460 14.52 3.13 -16.73
N GLY A 461 13.82 2.50 -15.80
CA GLY A 461 13.29 1.15 -16.02
C GLY A 461 12.30 1.06 -17.19
N THR A 462 11.58 2.15 -17.47
CA THR A 462 10.64 2.24 -18.60
C THR A 462 11.38 2.18 -19.95
N ALA A 463 12.61 2.66 -20.03
CA ALA A 463 13.38 2.68 -21.29
C ALA A 463 13.52 1.29 -21.93
N GLY A 464 13.70 0.25 -21.11
CA GLY A 464 13.81 -1.13 -21.59
C GLY A 464 12.50 -1.72 -22.17
N LEU A 465 11.38 -1.04 -22.02
CA LEU A 465 10.07 -1.47 -22.52
C LEU A 465 9.58 -0.63 -23.70
N ILE A 466 10.15 0.55 -23.93
CA ILE A 466 9.77 1.46 -25.02
C ILE A 466 10.35 0.95 -26.35
N THR A 467 9.51 0.95 -27.37
CA THR A 467 9.89 0.76 -28.77
C THR A 467 10.04 2.13 -29.44
N GLU A 468 11.27 2.49 -29.78
CA GLU A 468 11.64 3.78 -30.35
C GLU A 468 10.75 4.21 -31.52
N GLY A 469 10.10 5.37 -31.42
CA GLY A 469 9.23 5.93 -32.45
C GLY A 469 7.86 5.25 -32.60
N VAL A 470 7.56 4.21 -31.81
CA VAL A 470 6.30 3.47 -31.86
C VAL A 470 5.40 3.83 -30.67
N ASP A 471 5.92 3.77 -29.45
CA ASP A 471 5.19 4.07 -28.21
C ASP A 471 5.93 5.08 -27.30
N GLY A 472 7.12 5.54 -27.73
CA GLY A 472 7.91 6.56 -27.03
C GLY A 472 9.25 6.79 -27.70
N PHE A 473 10.11 7.52 -26.98
CA PHE A 473 11.49 7.80 -27.38
C PHE A 473 12.43 7.58 -26.21
N VAL A 474 13.60 7.00 -26.48
CA VAL A 474 14.67 6.83 -25.51
C VAL A 474 15.87 7.69 -25.94
N TYR A 475 16.45 8.42 -25.02
CA TYR A 475 17.64 9.23 -25.29
C TYR A 475 18.76 8.92 -24.27
N HIS A 476 20.00 9.23 -24.65
CA HIS A 476 21.14 9.07 -23.75
C HIS A 476 21.07 10.05 -22.58
N SER A 477 21.18 9.55 -21.37
CA SER A 477 21.18 10.37 -20.17
C SER A 477 22.24 11.49 -20.27
N ASP A 478 21.95 12.65 -19.70
CA ASP A 478 22.79 13.85 -19.80
C ASP A 478 23.03 14.37 -21.24
N SER A 479 22.17 14.01 -22.20
CA SER A 479 22.18 14.56 -23.56
C SER A 479 20.98 15.50 -23.83
N PRO A 480 21.05 16.79 -23.47
CA PRO A 480 19.97 17.75 -23.75
C PRO A 480 19.65 17.88 -25.24
N SER A 481 20.65 17.69 -26.12
CA SER A 481 20.46 17.75 -27.57
C SER A 481 19.56 16.63 -28.08
N GLN A 482 19.79 15.38 -27.66
CA GLN A 482 18.94 14.24 -28.05
C GLN A 482 17.53 14.38 -27.49
N LEU A 483 17.40 14.86 -26.24
CA LEU A 483 16.09 15.16 -25.64
C LEU A 483 15.36 16.25 -26.45
N ALA A 484 16.04 17.32 -26.85
CA ALA A 484 15.49 18.37 -27.70
C ALA A 484 15.04 17.82 -29.07
N GLU A 485 15.84 16.95 -29.71
CA GLU A 485 15.48 16.29 -30.97
C GLU A 485 14.23 15.41 -30.83
N ALA A 486 14.12 14.63 -29.76
CA ALA A 486 12.93 13.80 -29.49
C ALA A 486 11.69 14.65 -29.28
N MET A 487 11.79 15.74 -28.49
CA MET A 487 10.69 16.71 -28.33
C MET A 487 10.31 17.36 -29.66
N ALA A 488 11.28 17.81 -30.45
CA ALA A 488 11.04 18.47 -31.75
C ALA A 488 10.28 17.53 -32.71
N LYS A 489 10.57 16.22 -32.74
CA LYS A 489 9.82 15.23 -33.54
C LYS A 489 8.32 15.27 -33.24
N LEU A 490 7.94 15.35 -31.97
CA LEU A 490 6.52 15.42 -31.58
C LEU A 490 5.90 16.81 -31.82
N ILE A 491 6.68 17.88 -31.61
CA ILE A 491 6.22 19.27 -31.77
C ILE A 491 5.98 19.63 -33.24
N ASP A 492 6.95 19.29 -34.11
CA ASP A 492 6.93 19.68 -35.50
C ASP A 492 6.09 18.74 -36.40
N HIS A 493 5.65 17.59 -35.88
CA HIS A 493 4.77 16.65 -36.57
C HIS A 493 3.43 16.51 -35.85
N PRO A 494 2.49 17.47 -36.00
CA PRO A 494 1.17 17.39 -35.39
C PRO A 494 0.48 16.06 -35.71
N GLY A 495 -0.09 15.42 -34.70
CA GLY A 495 -0.74 14.11 -34.82
C GLY A 495 0.21 12.91 -34.70
N LEU A 496 1.54 13.08 -34.55
CA LEU A 496 2.44 11.95 -34.29
C LEU A 496 2.11 11.27 -32.97
N ALA A 497 1.95 12.03 -31.88
CA ALA A 497 1.55 11.50 -30.59
C ALA A 497 0.21 10.73 -30.66
N ALA A 498 -0.78 11.24 -31.40
CA ALA A 498 -2.05 10.56 -31.60
C ALA A 498 -1.91 9.23 -32.38
N ARG A 499 -0.99 9.17 -33.35
CA ARG A 499 -0.70 7.91 -34.06
C ARG A 499 0.00 6.88 -33.16
N MET A 500 0.79 7.33 -32.18
CA MET A 500 1.47 6.47 -31.21
C MET A 500 0.50 5.95 -30.13
N ALA A 501 -0.62 6.63 -29.88
CA ALA A 501 -1.52 6.35 -28.77
C ALA A 501 -1.98 4.87 -28.66
N PRO A 502 -2.35 4.15 -29.74
CA PRO A 502 -2.70 2.73 -29.62
C PRO A 502 -1.55 1.87 -29.12
N ALA A 503 -0.31 2.15 -29.55
CA ALA A 503 0.87 1.41 -29.10
C ALA A 503 1.21 1.72 -27.64
N CYS A 504 1.10 2.98 -27.22
CA CYS A 504 1.25 3.40 -25.81
C CYS A 504 0.24 2.66 -24.91
N ARG A 505 -1.02 2.58 -25.33
CA ARG A 505 -2.06 1.82 -24.61
C ARG A 505 -1.74 0.33 -24.56
N ALA A 506 -1.27 -0.26 -25.65
CA ALA A 506 -0.88 -1.66 -25.69
C ALA A 506 0.30 -1.95 -24.76
N LEU A 507 1.30 -1.04 -24.70
CA LEU A 507 2.42 -1.11 -23.77
C LEU A 507 1.94 -1.10 -22.30
N TYR A 508 1.03 -0.17 -21.94
CA TYR A 508 0.40 -0.16 -20.62
C TYR A 508 -0.33 -1.48 -20.33
N GLN A 509 -1.20 -1.92 -21.24
CA GLN A 509 -1.99 -3.14 -21.02
C GLN A 509 -1.11 -4.37 -20.83
N ARG A 510 -0.01 -4.47 -21.59
CA ARG A 510 0.90 -5.61 -21.56
C ARG A 510 1.73 -5.71 -20.30
N TYR A 511 2.21 -4.59 -19.74
CA TYR A 511 3.19 -4.60 -18.67
C TYR A 511 2.71 -3.95 -17.36
N TYR A 512 1.80 -2.97 -17.43
CA TYR A 512 1.47 -2.10 -16.30
C TYR A 512 0.02 -2.21 -15.84
N SER A 513 -0.82 -2.99 -16.52
CA SER A 513 -2.19 -3.21 -16.06
C SER A 513 -2.21 -4.05 -14.78
N LYS A 514 -3.27 -3.89 -13.97
CA LYS A 514 -3.49 -4.75 -12.79
C LYS A 514 -3.49 -6.23 -13.14
N GLN A 515 -4.02 -6.58 -14.33
CA GLN A 515 -4.06 -7.97 -14.78
C GLN A 515 -2.65 -8.48 -15.11
N ALA A 516 -1.86 -7.74 -15.88
CA ALA A 516 -0.48 -8.10 -16.22
C ALA A 516 0.39 -8.27 -14.96
N PHE A 517 0.26 -7.35 -14.00
CA PHE A 517 0.92 -7.47 -12.71
C PHE A 517 0.48 -8.73 -11.96
N ALA A 518 -0.83 -8.97 -11.88
CA ALA A 518 -1.35 -10.13 -11.16
C ALA A 518 -0.86 -11.45 -11.76
N ASP A 519 -0.82 -11.55 -13.10
CA ASP A 519 -0.35 -12.75 -13.79
C ASP A 519 1.15 -12.95 -13.57
N THR A 520 1.96 -11.88 -13.72
CA THR A 520 3.40 -11.96 -13.47
C THR A 520 3.71 -12.27 -12.00
N LEU A 521 3.00 -11.66 -11.04
CA LEU A 521 3.21 -11.96 -9.62
C LEU A 521 2.91 -13.44 -9.31
N ARG A 522 1.81 -13.98 -9.84
CA ARG A 522 1.48 -15.41 -9.70
C ARG A 522 2.57 -16.31 -10.29
N GLU A 523 3.06 -15.98 -11.47
CA GLU A 523 4.13 -16.71 -12.14
C GLU A 523 5.41 -16.70 -11.30
N GLN A 524 5.83 -15.54 -10.77
CA GLN A 524 7.04 -15.43 -9.94
C GLN A 524 6.89 -16.20 -8.62
N ILE A 525 5.71 -16.17 -8.00
CA ILE A 525 5.44 -16.96 -6.78
C ILE A 525 5.45 -18.45 -7.09
N GLN A 526 4.84 -18.90 -8.18
CA GLN A 526 4.87 -20.32 -8.58
C GLN A 526 6.29 -20.81 -8.87
N ALA A 527 7.09 -20.00 -9.55
CA ALA A 527 8.50 -20.31 -9.80
C ALA A 527 9.31 -20.42 -8.50
N LEU A 528 9.07 -19.52 -7.53
CA LEU A 528 9.70 -19.59 -6.21
C LEU A 528 9.29 -20.86 -5.46
N LEU A 529 8.00 -21.21 -5.42
CA LEU A 529 7.50 -22.40 -4.74
C LEU A 529 8.04 -23.70 -5.39
N ALA A 530 8.14 -23.75 -6.71
CA ALA A 530 8.76 -24.87 -7.41
C ALA A 530 10.26 -25.01 -7.06
N GLN A 531 10.99 -23.89 -7.03
CA GLN A 531 12.41 -23.83 -6.65
C GLN A 531 12.66 -24.36 -5.22
N THR A 532 11.71 -24.14 -4.29
CA THR A 532 11.82 -24.62 -2.89
C THR A 532 11.42 -26.07 -2.72
N SER A 533 10.45 -26.58 -3.51
CA SER A 533 9.92 -27.96 -3.38
C SER A 533 10.89 -29.04 -3.85
N GLU A 534 11.82 -28.73 -4.77
CA GLU A 534 12.83 -29.67 -5.28
C GLU A 534 13.84 -30.14 -4.20
N ASN A 535 13.78 -29.60 -2.99
CA ASN A 535 14.64 -30.01 -1.86
C ASN A 535 14.00 -31.04 -0.92
N GLU A 536 12.69 -31.32 -1.03
CA GLU A 536 12.00 -32.30 -0.17
C GLU A 536 11.93 -33.71 -0.84
N ALA A 537 12.35 -33.81 -2.08
CA ALA A 537 12.43 -35.07 -2.82
C ALA A 537 13.87 -35.59 -2.91
#